data_d13fa98c750675b025c43157012df97d
#
_entry.id   d13fa98c750675b025c43157012df97d
#
_cell.length_a   1.000
_cell.length_b   1.000
_cell.length_c   1.000
_cell.angle_alpha   90.00
_cell.angle_beta   90.00
_cell.angle_gamma   90.00
#
_symmetry.space_group_name_H-M   'P 1'
#
loop_
_entity.id
_entity.type
_entity.pdbx_description
1 polymer ?
#
loop_
_entity_poly.entity_id
_entity_poly.type
_entity_poly.pdbx_seq_one_letter_code
_entity_poly.pdbx_strand_id
1 'polypeptide(L)'
;TFKGIFNNRNDWENRYRLTVKGINLEEDDNGNEYCSINNKGTMRVQTKGGTPDNRNARLERQRTMDFTLGGEHLFGKLDTRWSVNYAKASEERPNERYIDYQLKKQKFNMDLGDERKPLLTPQEGSTMYLNDDFSLKEVTEQQEDIQEKDFKFKLDFSLPLTKGEFGNHLRFGAKIVHKTKDKEIDFYEYTPLDEKGFDKASLAAAVDQNRD
;
A
#
# COMPACT_ATOMS: atom_id res chain seq x y z
N THR A 1 -36.22 5.83 7.23
CA THR A 1 -35.14 6.18 6.31
C THR A 1 -34.32 4.93 6.01
N PHE A 2 -34.02 4.70 4.74
CA PHE A 2 -33.07 3.66 4.27
C PHE A 2 -31.97 4.34 3.46
N LYS A 3 -30.71 3.95 3.69
CA LYS A 3 -29.55 4.37 2.93
C LYS A 3 -28.70 3.15 2.60
N GLY A 4 -28.23 3.07 1.38
CA GLY A 4 -27.33 2.01 0.93
C GLY A 4 -26.23 2.58 0.06
N ILE A 5 -24.99 2.14 0.27
CA ILE A 5 -23.82 2.47 -0.53
C ILE A 5 -23.15 1.16 -0.91
N PHE A 6 -22.80 1.03 -2.17
CA PHE A 6 -21.96 -0.05 -2.67
C PHE A 6 -20.86 0.55 -3.55
N ASN A 7 -19.62 0.23 -3.25
CA ASN A 7 -18.46 0.63 -4.03
C ASN A 7 -17.60 -0.59 -4.36
N ASN A 8 -17.14 -0.67 -5.60
CA ASN A 8 -16.21 -1.69 -6.06
C ASN A 8 -15.13 -1.02 -6.91
N ARG A 9 -13.88 -1.16 -6.51
CA ARG A 9 -12.73 -0.59 -7.15
C ARG A 9 -11.69 -1.67 -7.41
N ASN A 10 -11.17 -1.71 -8.63
CA ASN A 10 -10.05 -2.54 -9.01
C ASN A 10 -8.95 -1.63 -9.53
N ASP A 11 -7.82 -1.63 -8.84
CA ASP A 11 -6.64 -0.90 -9.25
C ASP A 11 -5.57 -1.87 -9.72
N TRP A 12 -4.96 -1.53 -10.84
CA TRP A 12 -3.81 -2.22 -11.38
C TRP A 12 -2.60 -1.31 -11.30
N GLU A 13 -1.54 -1.76 -10.63
CA GLU A 13 -0.34 -0.95 -10.41
C GLU A 13 0.91 -1.71 -10.87
N ASN A 14 1.73 -1.00 -11.65
CA ASN A 14 3.13 -1.35 -11.88
C ASN A 14 3.99 -0.23 -11.31
N ARG A 15 5.03 -0.61 -10.58
CA ARG A 15 5.96 0.37 -10.02
C ARG A 15 7.40 -0.04 -10.32
N TYR A 16 8.15 0.95 -10.80
CA TYR A 16 9.61 0.88 -10.88
C TYR A 16 10.19 1.88 -9.88
N ARG A 17 11.08 1.43 -9.03
CA ARG A 17 11.71 2.26 -8.02
C ARG A 17 13.22 2.12 -8.08
N LEU A 18 13.92 3.24 -8.20
CA LEU A 18 15.34 3.33 -7.90
C LEU A 18 15.51 3.84 -6.48
N THR A 19 16.32 3.17 -5.69
CA THR A 19 16.68 3.59 -4.33
C THR A 19 18.19 3.53 -4.18
N VAL A 20 18.79 4.62 -3.76
CA VAL A 20 20.22 4.70 -3.45
C VAL A 20 20.39 4.92 -1.97
N LYS A 21 21.18 4.07 -1.31
CA LYS A 21 21.46 4.14 0.13
C LYS A 21 22.96 4.14 0.39
N GLY A 22 23.36 4.76 1.51
CA GLY A 22 24.75 4.82 1.94
C GLY A 22 25.59 5.71 1.01
N ILE A 23 25.05 6.86 0.62
CA ILE A 23 25.74 7.85 -0.20
C ILE A 23 26.73 8.60 0.71
N ASN A 24 27.97 8.69 0.27
CA ASN A 24 29.00 9.57 0.82
C ASN A 24 29.34 10.62 -0.23
N LEU A 25 29.67 11.81 0.25
CA LEU A 25 30.32 12.83 -0.57
C LEU A 25 31.83 12.64 -0.44
N GLU A 26 32.53 12.54 -1.53
CA GLU A 26 33.96 12.36 -1.66
C GLU A 26 34.55 13.41 -2.61
N GLU A 27 35.86 13.60 -2.55
CA GLU A 27 36.59 14.53 -3.40
C GLU A 27 37.67 13.77 -4.16
N ASP A 28 37.88 14.10 -5.44
CA ASP A 28 38.94 13.53 -6.25
C ASP A 28 40.27 14.28 -6.02
N ASP A 29 41.36 13.79 -6.60
CA ASP A 29 42.69 14.38 -6.49
C ASP A 29 42.77 15.83 -7.07
N ASN A 30 41.76 16.24 -7.83
CA ASN A 30 41.68 17.59 -8.45
C ASN A 30 40.75 18.51 -7.64
N GLY A 31 40.17 18.07 -6.53
CA GLY A 31 39.24 18.84 -5.72
C GLY A 31 37.79 18.85 -6.22
N ASN A 32 37.43 17.94 -7.12
CA ASN A 32 36.05 17.83 -7.57
C ASN A 32 35.24 16.89 -6.65
N GLU A 33 34.11 17.37 -6.19
CA GLU A 33 33.21 16.57 -5.36
C GLU A 33 32.41 15.57 -6.19
N TYR A 34 32.24 14.36 -5.65
CA TYR A 34 31.40 13.32 -6.22
C TYR A 34 30.72 12.46 -5.12
N CYS A 35 29.66 11.78 -5.50
CA CYS A 35 28.98 10.84 -4.62
C CYS A 35 29.50 9.42 -4.83
N SER A 36 29.71 8.71 -3.72
CA SER A 36 30.03 7.28 -3.75
C SER A 36 29.01 6.50 -2.92
N ILE A 37 28.82 5.23 -3.29
CA ILE A 37 28.08 4.28 -2.45
C ILE A 37 29.09 3.55 -1.58
N ASN A 38 29.02 3.72 -0.27
CA ASN A 38 29.92 3.07 0.69
C ASN A 38 29.74 1.54 0.67
N ASN A 39 30.63 0.82 1.37
CA ASN A 39 30.64 -0.65 1.40
C ASN A 39 29.34 -1.29 1.94
N LYS A 40 28.54 -0.55 2.73
CA LYS A 40 27.25 -0.99 3.26
C LYS A 40 26.06 -0.45 2.46
N GLY A 41 26.31 0.48 1.55
CA GLY A 41 25.29 1.09 0.71
C GLY A 41 24.99 0.25 -0.52
N THR A 42 23.84 0.52 -1.12
CA THR A 42 23.36 -0.17 -2.32
C THR A 42 22.59 0.78 -3.21
N MET A 43 22.71 0.56 -4.51
CA MET A 43 21.73 1.03 -5.49
C MET A 43 20.78 -0.12 -5.78
N ARG A 44 19.49 0.08 -5.53
CA ARG A 44 18.43 -0.92 -5.74
C ARG A 44 17.50 -0.48 -6.84
N VAL A 45 17.23 -1.38 -7.75
CA VAL A 45 16.10 -1.27 -8.68
C VAL A 45 15.06 -2.29 -8.27
N GLN A 46 13.87 -1.85 -7.96
CA GLN A 46 12.75 -2.67 -7.57
C GLN A 46 11.65 -2.56 -8.61
N THR A 47 11.15 -3.70 -9.05
CA THR A 47 9.92 -3.80 -9.84
C THR A 47 8.79 -4.31 -8.95
N LYS A 48 7.61 -3.75 -9.08
CA LYS A 48 6.40 -4.19 -8.41
C LYS A 48 5.32 -4.47 -9.43
N GLY A 49 4.83 -5.70 -9.45
CA GLY A 49 3.87 -6.15 -10.43
C GLY A 49 4.49 -6.37 -11.82
N GLY A 50 3.67 -6.71 -12.78
CA GLY A 50 4.02 -6.85 -14.19
C GLY A 50 3.53 -5.68 -15.04
N THR A 51 3.49 -5.84 -16.35
CA THR A 51 2.85 -4.91 -17.27
C THR A 51 1.33 -5.14 -17.32
N PRO A 52 0.50 -4.16 -17.73
CA PRO A 52 -0.92 -4.36 -17.93
C PRO A 52 -1.25 -5.52 -18.87
N ASP A 53 -0.36 -5.79 -19.83
CA ASP A 53 -0.56 -6.78 -20.88
C ASP A 53 -0.23 -8.21 -20.44
N ASN A 54 0.51 -8.41 -19.36
CA ASN A 54 1.01 -9.72 -18.94
C ASN A 54 0.44 -10.22 -17.61
N ARG A 55 -0.68 -9.75 -17.14
CA ARG A 55 -1.38 -10.14 -15.91
C ARG A 55 -0.53 -10.15 -14.63
N ASN A 56 0.72 -9.71 -14.67
CA ASN A 56 1.61 -9.64 -13.52
C ASN A 56 1.55 -8.28 -12.81
N ALA A 57 0.66 -7.39 -13.23
CA ALA A 57 0.39 -6.17 -12.50
C ALA A 57 -0.21 -6.51 -11.13
N ARG A 58 0.25 -5.81 -10.11
CA ARG A 58 -0.39 -5.88 -8.80
C ARG A 58 -1.84 -5.45 -8.93
N LEU A 59 -2.73 -6.31 -8.55
CA LEU A 59 -4.15 -6.01 -8.46
C LEU A 59 -4.52 -5.71 -7.01
N GLU A 60 -5.19 -4.59 -6.79
CA GLU A 60 -5.84 -4.27 -5.53
C GLU A 60 -7.34 -4.14 -5.77
N ARG A 61 -8.11 -5.02 -5.12
CA ARG A 61 -9.57 -5.02 -5.16
C ARG A 61 -10.09 -4.48 -3.86
N GLN A 62 -10.85 -3.40 -3.91
CA GLN A 62 -11.52 -2.83 -2.76
C GLN A 62 -13.02 -2.88 -2.96
N ARG A 63 -13.73 -3.43 -1.98
CA ARG A 63 -15.19 -3.47 -1.98
C ARG A 63 -15.70 -2.92 -0.67
N THR A 64 -16.66 -2.03 -0.76
CA THR A 64 -17.31 -1.46 0.42
C THR A 64 -18.81 -1.49 0.23
N MET A 65 -19.52 -1.96 1.23
CA MET A 65 -20.96 -1.82 1.33
C MET A 65 -21.33 -1.27 2.70
N ASP A 66 -22.31 -0.39 2.71
CA ASP A 66 -22.86 0.19 3.93
C ASP A 66 -24.39 0.29 3.78
N PHE A 67 -25.10 -0.26 4.72
CA PHE A 67 -26.55 -0.21 4.79
C PHE A 67 -26.97 0.37 6.12
N THR A 68 -27.79 1.41 6.06
CA THR A 68 -28.37 2.03 7.25
C THR A 68 -29.87 2.03 7.13
N LEU A 69 -30.54 1.52 8.17
CA LEU A 69 -31.98 1.64 8.38
C LEU A 69 -32.22 2.46 9.65
N GLY A 70 -33.13 3.41 9.61
CA GLY A 70 -33.46 4.22 10.77
C GLY A 70 -34.89 4.70 10.75
N GLY A 71 -35.39 5.00 11.94
CA GLY A 71 -36.73 5.51 12.15
C GLY A 71 -36.79 6.58 13.23
N GLU A 72 -37.82 7.40 13.13
CA GLU A 72 -38.20 8.40 14.14
C GLU A 72 -39.66 8.17 14.50
N HIS A 73 -39.95 8.15 15.78
CA HIS A 73 -41.29 7.91 16.32
C HIS A 73 -41.55 8.88 17.47
N LEU A 74 -42.73 9.45 17.48
CA LEU A 74 -43.21 10.30 18.55
C LEU A 74 -44.26 9.57 19.39
N PHE A 75 -43.90 9.19 20.61
CA PHE A 75 -44.79 8.57 21.58
C PHE A 75 -45.25 9.60 22.60
N GLY A 76 -46.37 10.25 22.31
CA GLY A 76 -46.84 11.39 23.09
C GLY A 76 -45.89 12.58 23.03
N LYS A 77 -45.06 12.79 24.07
CA LYS A 77 -44.03 13.83 24.08
C LYS A 77 -42.62 13.27 23.91
N LEU A 78 -42.46 11.95 23.89
CA LEU A 78 -41.17 11.28 23.77
C LEU A 78 -40.82 11.14 22.30
N ASP A 79 -39.81 11.86 21.85
CA ASP A 79 -39.18 11.68 20.52
C ASP A 79 -38.18 10.53 20.65
N THR A 80 -38.34 9.52 19.82
CA THR A 80 -37.50 8.30 19.78
C THR A 80 -36.90 8.16 18.42
N ARG A 81 -35.57 8.06 18.35
CA ARG A 81 -34.81 7.87 17.12
C ARG A 81 -33.97 6.60 17.24
N TRP A 82 -34.03 5.79 16.23
CA TRP A 82 -33.20 4.60 16.18
C TRP A 82 -32.54 4.44 14.83
N SER A 83 -31.38 3.80 14.81
CA SER A 83 -30.72 3.39 13.58
C SER A 83 -29.97 2.09 13.77
N VAL A 84 -29.99 1.28 12.71
CA VAL A 84 -29.17 0.09 12.55
C VAL A 84 -28.30 0.32 11.33
N ASN A 85 -27.02 0.08 11.46
CA ASN A 85 -26.05 0.15 10.36
C ASN A 85 -25.28 -1.16 10.30
N TYR A 86 -25.13 -1.68 9.09
CA TYR A 86 -24.23 -2.76 8.78
C TYR A 86 -23.31 -2.33 7.64
N ALA A 87 -21.99 -2.36 7.90
CA ALA A 87 -20.98 -2.07 6.90
C ALA A 87 -20.03 -3.26 6.76
N LYS A 88 -19.61 -3.53 5.52
CA LYS A 88 -18.56 -4.49 5.21
C LYS A 88 -17.58 -3.83 4.24
N ALA A 89 -16.29 -3.87 4.58
CA ALA A 89 -15.20 -3.51 3.69
C ALA A 89 -14.30 -4.71 3.47
N SER A 90 -13.79 -4.87 2.26
CA SER A 90 -12.76 -5.87 1.96
C SER A 90 -11.70 -5.27 1.03
N GLU A 91 -10.46 -5.67 1.26
CA GLU A 91 -9.33 -5.39 0.39
C GLU A 91 -8.62 -6.71 0.10
N GLU A 92 -8.44 -7.01 -1.18
CA GLU A 92 -7.83 -8.24 -1.67
C GLU A 92 -6.67 -7.87 -2.59
N ARG A 93 -5.48 -8.41 -2.32
CA ARG A 93 -4.28 -8.30 -3.14
C ARG A 93 -3.79 -9.70 -3.51
N PRO A 94 -4.33 -10.29 -4.58
CA PRO A 94 -4.10 -11.71 -4.89
C PRO A 94 -2.71 -12.01 -5.43
N ASN A 95 -1.96 -11.01 -5.93
CA ASN A 95 -0.70 -11.21 -6.61
C ASN A 95 0.24 -10.00 -6.50
N GLU A 96 0.81 -9.79 -5.34
CA GLU A 96 1.81 -8.76 -5.15
C GLU A 96 3.22 -9.37 -5.23
N ARG A 97 4.01 -8.97 -6.23
CA ARG A 97 5.37 -9.46 -6.47
C ARG A 97 6.35 -8.30 -6.50
N TYR A 98 7.51 -8.50 -5.88
CA TYR A 98 8.63 -7.58 -5.95
C TYR A 98 9.86 -8.34 -6.42
N ILE A 99 10.59 -7.75 -7.33
CA ILE A 99 11.90 -8.24 -7.78
C ILE A 99 12.89 -7.12 -7.50
N ASP A 100 13.87 -7.40 -6.64
CA ASP A 100 14.88 -6.47 -6.22
C ASP A 100 16.24 -6.83 -6.79
N TYR A 101 16.81 -5.91 -7.54
CA TYR A 101 18.20 -5.97 -8.00
C TYR A 101 19.03 -4.95 -7.23
N GLN A 102 20.29 -5.27 -7.01
CA GLN A 102 21.22 -4.38 -6.32
C GLN A 102 22.54 -4.25 -7.05
N LEU A 103 23.14 -3.09 -6.89
CA LEU A 103 24.47 -2.75 -7.36
C LEU A 103 25.22 -2.07 -6.22
N LYS A 104 26.49 -2.42 -5.99
CA LYS A 104 27.35 -1.88 -4.93
C LYS A 104 28.51 -1.09 -5.52
N LYS A 105 29.19 -0.29 -4.70
CA LYS A 105 30.46 0.39 -5.03
C LYS A 105 30.40 1.27 -6.28
N GLN A 106 29.33 2.08 -6.42
CA GLN A 106 29.18 2.99 -7.54
C GLN A 106 29.66 4.41 -7.19
N LYS A 107 30.16 5.10 -8.20
CA LYS A 107 30.53 6.53 -8.14
C LYS A 107 29.70 7.32 -9.15
N PHE A 108 29.15 8.44 -8.74
CA PHE A 108 28.29 9.27 -9.58
C PHE A 108 28.25 10.71 -9.11
N ASN A 109 27.93 11.62 -10.02
CA ASN A 109 27.53 12.96 -9.69
C ASN A 109 26.03 13.02 -9.49
N MET A 110 25.57 13.83 -8.55
CA MET A 110 24.16 14.02 -8.25
C MET A 110 23.80 15.50 -8.43
N ASP A 111 22.91 15.76 -9.36
CA ASP A 111 22.33 17.08 -9.55
C ASP A 111 20.96 17.14 -8.87
N LEU A 112 20.80 18.08 -7.93
CA LEU A 112 19.59 18.34 -7.16
C LEU A 112 18.88 19.62 -7.61
N GLY A 113 19.15 20.14 -8.79
CA GLY A 113 18.46 21.29 -9.35
C GLY A 113 16.94 21.13 -9.41
N ASP A 114 16.47 19.91 -9.56
CA ASP A 114 15.09 19.50 -9.27
C ASP A 114 15.10 18.42 -8.17
N GLU A 115 14.80 18.80 -6.93
CA GLU A 115 14.77 17.88 -5.79
C GLU A 115 13.79 16.70 -5.97
N ARG A 116 12.77 16.84 -6.81
CA ARG A 116 11.80 15.79 -7.11
C ARG A 116 12.30 14.80 -8.16
N LYS A 117 13.30 15.19 -8.92
CA LYS A 117 13.87 14.41 -10.03
C LYS A 117 15.39 14.53 -10.04
N PRO A 118 16.09 14.07 -8.99
CA PRO A 118 17.54 14.12 -8.94
C PRO A 118 18.14 13.38 -10.14
N LEU A 119 19.08 14.02 -10.82
CA LEU A 119 19.82 13.41 -11.91
C LEU A 119 21.10 12.79 -11.38
N LEU A 120 21.26 11.49 -11.61
CA LEU A 120 22.47 10.74 -11.29
C LEU A 120 23.28 10.53 -12.57
N THR A 121 24.50 11.04 -12.61
CA THR A 121 25.41 10.89 -13.75
C THR A 121 26.60 10.02 -13.33
N PRO A 122 26.83 8.84 -14.00
CA PRO A 122 27.92 7.96 -13.63
C PRO A 122 29.26 8.63 -13.85
N GLN A 123 30.21 8.37 -12.95
CA GLN A 123 31.63 8.70 -13.16
C GLN A 123 32.35 7.59 -13.93
N GLU A 124 33.58 7.88 -14.35
CA GLU A 124 34.43 6.91 -15.01
C GLU A 124 34.59 5.65 -14.14
N GLY A 125 34.40 4.47 -14.78
CA GLY A 125 34.41 3.17 -14.10
C GLY A 125 33.12 2.81 -13.36
N SER A 126 32.09 3.67 -13.37
CA SER A 126 30.77 3.34 -12.86
C SER A 126 29.96 2.52 -13.86
N THR A 127 29.28 1.50 -13.38
CA THR A 127 28.46 0.58 -14.18
C THR A 127 26.97 0.73 -13.91
N MET A 128 26.58 1.83 -13.28
CA MET A 128 25.21 2.03 -12.80
C MET A 128 24.11 1.99 -13.88
N TYR A 129 24.47 2.13 -15.14
CA TYR A 129 23.54 1.99 -16.27
C TYR A 129 23.68 0.66 -17.02
N LEU A 130 24.58 -0.24 -16.58
CA LEU A 130 24.77 -1.56 -17.18
C LEU A 130 23.92 -2.57 -16.43
N ASN A 131 22.89 -3.06 -17.09
CA ASN A 131 21.95 -4.03 -16.48
C ASN A 131 22.67 -5.31 -16.04
N ASP A 132 23.80 -5.66 -16.67
CA ASP A 132 24.52 -6.90 -16.42
C ASP A 132 25.27 -6.93 -15.11
N ASP A 133 25.56 -5.77 -14.53
CA ASP A 133 26.26 -5.67 -13.25
C ASP A 133 25.32 -5.64 -12.04
N PHE A 134 24.02 -5.51 -12.26
CA PHE A 134 23.05 -5.66 -11.20
C PHE A 134 22.88 -7.13 -10.83
N SER A 135 23.06 -7.47 -9.55
CA SER A 135 22.78 -8.78 -9.00
C SER A 135 21.34 -8.84 -8.48
N LEU A 136 20.68 -9.97 -8.67
CA LEU A 136 19.40 -10.24 -8.03
C LEU A 136 19.60 -10.30 -6.52
N LYS A 137 18.85 -9.52 -5.78
CA LYS A 137 18.90 -9.51 -4.32
C LYS A 137 17.85 -10.45 -3.73
N GLU A 138 16.60 -10.23 -4.09
CA GLU A 138 15.46 -11.00 -3.57
C GLU A 138 14.27 -10.93 -4.53
N VAL A 139 13.42 -11.93 -4.46
CA VAL A 139 12.08 -11.96 -5.05
C VAL A 139 11.10 -12.20 -3.91
N THR A 140 10.06 -11.38 -3.80
CA THR A 140 9.00 -11.59 -2.83
C THR A 140 7.65 -11.74 -3.51
N GLU A 141 6.84 -12.64 -2.98
CA GLU A 141 5.44 -12.82 -3.37
C GLU A 141 4.56 -12.66 -2.14
N GLN A 142 3.47 -11.94 -2.29
CA GLN A 142 2.51 -11.74 -1.22
C GLN A 142 1.09 -11.85 -1.75
N GLN A 143 0.26 -12.56 -1.01
CA GLN A 143 -1.20 -12.53 -1.15
C GLN A 143 -1.78 -11.97 0.14
N GLU A 144 -2.73 -11.07 0.04
CA GLU A 144 -3.35 -10.44 1.20
C GLU A 144 -4.87 -10.36 1.01
N ASP A 145 -5.61 -10.82 2.01
CA ASP A 145 -7.05 -10.63 2.15
C ASP A 145 -7.35 -9.94 3.49
N ILE A 146 -8.05 -8.83 3.43
CA ILE A 146 -8.49 -8.08 4.61
C ILE A 146 -9.99 -7.93 4.52
N GLN A 147 -10.70 -8.33 5.58
CA GLN A 147 -12.13 -8.13 5.72
C GLN A 147 -12.44 -7.41 7.02
N GLU A 148 -13.29 -6.43 6.94
CA GLU A 148 -13.78 -5.67 8.08
C GLU A 148 -15.32 -5.64 8.05
N LYS A 149 -15.95 -5.92 9.18
CA LYS A 149 -17.40 -5.89 9.35
C LYS A 149 -17.73 -5.05 10.57
N ASP A 150 -18.64 -4.12 10.38
CA ASP A 150 -19.15 -3.22 11.41
C ASP A 150 -20.66 -3.39 11.54
N PHE A 151 -21.13 -3.62 12.75
CA PHE A 151 -22.54 -3.55 13.12
C PHE A 151 -22.71 -2.46 14.17
N LYS A 152 -23.63 -1.53 13.90
CA LYS A 152 -23.93 -0.41 14.81
C LYS A 152 -25.44 -0.36 15.05
N PHE A 153 -25.81 -0.29 16.30
CA PHE A 153 -27.18 0.03 16.73
C PHE A 153 -27.14 1.28 17.58
N LYS A 154 -28.03 2.21 17.31
CA LYS A 154 -28.18 3.45 18.06
C LYS A 154 -29.64 3.69 18.38
N LEU A 155 -29.92 4.12 19.63
CA LEU A 155 -31.23 4.47 20.11
C LEU A 155 -31.11 5.75 20.96
N ASP A 156 -31.83 6.78 20.56
CA ASP A 156 -31.87 8.08 21.23
C ASP A 156 -33.29 8.44 21.62
N PHE A 157 -33.44 9.00 22.79
CA PHE A 157 -34.70 9.53 23.31
C PHE A 157 -34.55 11.02 23.65
N SER A 158 -35.60 11.81 23.39
CA SER A 158 -35.67 13.19 23.75
C SER A 158 -37.05 13.48 24.32
N LEU A 159 -37.11 13.94 25.57
CA LEU A 159 -38.33 14.29 26.27
C LEU A 159 -38.30 15.79 26.62
N PRO A 160 -39.21 16.64 26.12
CA PRO A 160 -39.34 18.02 26.54
C PRO A 160 -39.90 18.07 27.97
N LEU A 161 -39.18 18.76 28.86
CA LEU A 161 -39.56 18.93 30.27
C LEU A 161 -40.39 20.18 30.49
N THR A 162 -40.15 21.24 29.71
CA THR A 162 -40.88 22.51 29.80
C THR A 162 -41.44 22.92 28.44
N LYS A 163 -42.56 23.69 28.48
CA LYS A 163 -43.15 24.26 27.26
C LYS A 163 -42.54 25.65 27.00
N GLY A 164 -42.28 25.97 25.73
CA GLY A 164 -41.81 27.28 25.28
C GLY A 164 -40.58 27.17 24.35
N GLU A 165 -40.23 28.29 23.73
CA GLU A 165 -39.17 28.42 22.74
C GLU A 165 -37.77 28.05 23.27
N PHE A 166 -37.54 28.19 24.58
CA PHE A 166 -36.32 27.78 25.31
C PHE A 166 -36.56 26.55 26.22
N GLY A 167 -37.39 25.61 25.77
CA GLY A 167 -37.78 24.45 26.58
C GLY A 167 -36.58 23.55 26.93
N ASN A 168 -36.51 23.13 28.21
CA ASN A 168 -35.53 22.12 28.62
C ASN A 168 -35.90 20.74 28.08
N HIS A 169 -34.90 19.99 27.60
CA HIS A 169 -35.07 18.65 27.12
C HIS A 169 -34.19 17.66 27.90
N LEU A 170 -34.75 16.58 28.31
CA LEU A 170 -34.01 15.40 28.79
C LEU A 170 -33.67 14.52 27.58
N ARG A 171 -32.38 14.29 27.35
CA ARG A 171 -31.90 13.41 26.29
C ARG A 171 -31.11 12.28 26.88
N PHE A 172 -31.39 11.06 26.44
CA PHE A 172 -30.66 9.88 26.82
C PHE A 172 -30.71 8.85 25.68
N GLY A 173 -29.79 7.91 25.68
CA GLY A 173 -29.74 6.91 24.61
C GLY A 173 -28.64 5.88 24.84
N ALA A 174 -28.58 4.95 23.93
CA ALA A 174 -27.57 3.91 23.91
C ALA A 174 -27.02 3.70 22.50
N LYS A 175 -25.73 3.33 22.41
CA LYS A 175 -25.09 2.94 21.18
C LYS A 175 -24.29 1.67 21.41
N ILE A 176 -24.50 0.70 20.54
CA ILE A 176 -23.76 -0.54 20.51
C ILE A 176 -22.97 -0.56 19.19
N VAL A 177 -21.69 -0.90 19.29
CA VAL A 177 -20.81 -1.09 18.12
C VAL A 177 -20.11 -2.43 18.27
N HIS A 178 -20.26 -3.28 17.27
CA HIS A 178 -19.52 -4.51 17.15
C HIS A 178 -18.72 -4.48 15.85
N LYS A 179 -17.39 -4.57 15.98
CA LYS A 179 -16.46 -4.51 14.86
C LYS A 179 -15.59 -5.76 14.86
N THR A 180 -15.47 -6.39 13.70
CA THR A 180 -14.54 -7.48 13.47
C THR A 180 -13.62 -7.14 12.32
N LYS A 181 -12.36 -7.53 12.42
CA LYS A 181 -11.37 -7.39 11.36
C LYS A 181 -10.56 -8.67 11.27
N ASP A 182 -10.64 -9.30 10.11
CA ASP A 182 -9.87 -10.48 9.76
C ASP A 182 -8.81 -10.07 8.74
N LYS A 183 -7.58 -10.56 8.91
CA LYS A 183 -6.47 -10.31 7.99
C LYS A 183 -5.70 -11.60 7.80
N GLU A 184 -5.59 -12.02 6.56
CA GLU A 184 -4.81 -13.18 6.12
C GLU A 184 -3.72 -12.70 5.17
N ILE A 185 -2.48 -13.15 5.39
CA ILE A 185 -1.33 -12.82 4.56
C ILE A 185 -0.53 -14.09 4.35
N ASP A 186 -0.34 -14.43 3.07
CA ASP A 186 0.68 -15.38 2.65
C ASP A 186 1.86 -14.61 2.07
N PHE A 187 3.03 -14.81 2.65
CA PHE A 187 4.25 -14.12 2.25
C PHE A 187 5.37 -15.11 2.01
N TYR A 188 6.01 -15.00 0.85
CA TYR A 188 7.15 -15.80 0.43
C TYR A 188 8.30 -14.89 0.02
N GLU A 189 9.50 -15.22 0.48
CA GLU A 189 10.74 -14.56 0.10
C GLU A 189 11.72 -15.58 -0.46
N TYR A 190 12.25 -15.26 -1.63
CA TYR A 190 13.24 -16.09 -2.33
C TYR A 190 14.53 -15.28 -2.46
N THR A 191 15.61 -15.81 -1.92
CA THR A 191 16.94 -15.24 -2.06
C THR A 191 17.82 -16.17 -2.87
N PRO A 192 18.71 -15.65 -3.74
CA PRO A 192 19.69 -16.48 -4.44
C PRO A 192 20.58 -17.22 -3.45
N LEU A 193 20.91 -18.49 -3.74
CA LEU A 193 21.77 -19.31 -2.90
C LEU A 193 23.23 -18.84 -2.91
N ASP A 194 23.66 -18.17 -3.98
CA ASP A 194 24.95 -17.50 -4.09
C ASP A 194 24.85 -16.24 -4.99
N GLU A 195 25.90 -15.40 -4.98
CA GLU A 195 25.93 -14.18 -5.80
C GLU A 195 25.95 -14.47 -7.33
N LYS A 196 26.17 -15.74 -7.73
CA LYS A 196 26.23 -16.23 -9.11
C LYS A 196 25.05 -17.12 -9.51
N GLY A 197 24.17 -17.46 -8.56
CA GLY A 197 23.23 -18.57 -8.62
C GLY A 197 22.02 -18.44 -9.53
N PHE A 198 21.79 -17.29 -10.13
CA PHE A 198 20.71 -17.14 -11.11
C PHE A 198 21.24 -16.44 -12.37
N ASP A 199 21.39 -17.18 -13.43
CA ASP A 199 21.41 -16.63 -14.77
C ASP A 199 20.07 -15.91 -15.04
N LYS A 200 20.14 -14.70 -15.57
CA LYS A 200 18.96 -13.86 -15.88
C LYS A 200 17.95 -14.58 -16.77
N ALA A 201 18.41 -15.46 -17.65
CA ALA A 201 17.58 -16.29 -18.51
C ALA A 201 16.80 -17.34 -17.71
N SER A 202 17.40 -17.95 -16.68
CA SER A 202 16.73 -18.95 -15.85
C SER A 202 15.71 -18.33 -14.89
N LEU A 203 15.93 -17.11 -14.43
CA LEU A 203 14.92 -16.39 -13.62
C LEU A 203 13.72 -15.97 -14.47
N ALA A 204 13.93 -15.43 -15.67
CA ALA A 204 12.87 -15.12 -16.61
C ALA A 204 12.03 -16.35 -16.95
N ALA A 205 12.68 -17.50 -17.18
CA ALA A 205 12.03 -18.77 -17.44
C ALA A 205 11.25 -19.30 -16.21
N ALA A 206 11.79 -19.17 -15.00
CA ALA A 206 11.10 -19.58 -13.77
C ALA A 206 9.86 -18.69 -13.47
N VAL A 207 9.94 -17.40 -13.77
CA VAL A 207 8.79 -16.47 -13.67
C VAL A 207 7.74 -16.78 -14.72
N ASP A 208 8.14 -17.24 -15.92
CA ASP A 208 7.22 -17.63 -17.00
C ASP A 208 6.57 -19.01 -16.77
N GLN A 209 7.26 -19.96 -16.11
CA GLN A 209 6.72 -21.29 -15.83
C GLN A 209 5.63 -21.32 -14.75
N ASN A 210 5.52 -20.29 -13.91
CA ASN A 210 4.44 -20.15 -12.91
C ASN A 210 3.25 -19.36 -13.45
N ARG A 211 3.04 -19.34 -14.76
CA ARG A 211 1.99 -18.57 -15.45
C ARG A 211 0.69 -19.34 -15.74
N ASP A 212 0.60 -20.61 -15.42
CA ASP A 212 -0.59 -21.45 -15.66
C ASP A 212 -1.55 -21.47 -14.46
#